data_9595654c578e6a2e6a547c73cef2fb71
#
_entry.id   9595654c578e6a2e6a547c73cef2fb71
#
_cell.length_a   1.000
_cell.length_b   1.000
_cell.length_c   1.000
_cell.angle_alpha   90.00
_cell.angle_beta   90.00
_cell.angle_gamma   90.00
#
_symmetry.space_group_name_H-M   'P 1'
#
loop_
_entity.id
_entity.type
_entity.pdbx_description
1 polymer ?
#
loop_
_entity_poly.entity_id
_entity_poly.type
_entity_poly.pdbx_seq_one_letter_code
_entity_poly.pdbx_strand_id
1 'polypeptide(L)'
;MKRTIRVIAVLSLLLLSPLGAGAQDFKKWEAQIAQYKHWLDVVGLAGSRFWLRLDSSRRPHKLYVGEGFDKADYKLKEEFVEVFSHYLAGHPEKFALIDLFDGATGAPIGEFGWGGFKLYPNYSLMISEQPRSD
;
A
#
# COMPACT_ATOMS: atom_id res chain seq x y z
N MET A 1 11.09 -7.86 -9.41
CA MET A 1 10.80 -7.16 -10.67
C MET A 1 10.36 -8.10 -11.77
N LYS A 2 11.18 -9.09 -12.11
CA LYS A 2 10.81 -10.04 -13.15
C LYS A 2 9.55 -10.83 -12.82
N ARG A 3 9.35 -11.14 -11.55
CA ARG A 3 8.14 -11.85 -11.11
C ARG A 3 6.88 -11.04 -11.34
N THR A 4 6.94 -9.75 -11.11
CA THR A 4 5.81 -8.86 -11.33
C THR A 4 5.41 -8.83 -12.81
N ILE A 5 6.40 -8.80 -13.68
CA ILE A 5 6.16 -8.82 -15.12
C ILE A 5 5.48 -10.11 -15.55
N ARG A 6 5.91 -11.25 -15.01
CA ARG A 6 5.29 -12.53 -15.33
C ARG A 6 3.84 -12.60 -14.89
N VAL A 7 3.57 -12.09 -13.71
CA VAL A 7 2.21 -12.06 -13.18
C VAL A 7 1.31 -11.20 -14.06
N ILE A 8 1.81 -10.05 -14.49
CA ILE A 8 1.08 -9.18 -15.40
C ILE A 8 0.80 -9.89 -16.73
N ALA A 9 1.76 -10.65 -17.23
CA ALA A 9 1.57 -11.41 -18.46
C ALA A 9 0.46 -12.46 -18.33
N VAL A 10 0.41 -13.15 -17.18
CA VAL A 10 -0.65 -14.12 -16.92
C VAL A 10 -2.01 -13.44 -16.92
N LEU A 11 -2.12 -12.28 -16.29
CA LEU A 11 -3.35 -11.53 -16.29
C LEU A 11 -3.77 -11.10 -17.69
N SER A 12 -2.80 -10.73 -18.51
CA SER A 12 -3.08 -10.37 -19.90
C SER A 12 -3.67 -11.53 -20.68
N LEU A 13 -3.19 -12.74 -20.42
CA LEU A 13 -3.74 -13.93 -21.05
C LEU A 13 -5.20 -14.16 -20.67
N LEU A 14 -5.53 -13.89 -19.41
CA LEU A 14 -6.92 -14.02 -18.96
C LEU A 14 -7.84 -13.04 -19.70
N LEU A 15 -7.31 -11.88 -20.09
CA LEU A 15 -8.08 -10.89 -20.83
C LEU A 15 -8.44 -11.35 -22.24
N LEU A 16 -7.74 -12.33 -22.77
CA LEU A 16 -8.00 -12.86 -24.10
C LEU A 16 -9.09 -13.92 -24.12
N SER A 17 -9.59 -14.33 -22.95
CA SER A 17 -10.66 -15.31 -22.87
C SER A 17 -11.96 -14.75 -23.44
N PRO A 18 -12.73 -15.55 -24.21
CA PRO A 18 -13.96 -15.07 -24.85
C PRO A 18 -15.18 -15.13 -23.93
N LEU A 19 -15.03 -14.75 -22.69
CA LEU A 19 -16.14 -14.68 -21.74
C LEU A 19 -16.81 -13.32 -21.82
N GLY A 20 -17.99 -13.20 -21.23
CA GLY A 20 -18.69 -11.93 -21.16
C GLY A 20 -17.84 -10.85 -20.51
N ALA A 21 -17.89 -9.63 -21.04
CA ALA A 21 -17.00 -8.55 -20.62
C ALA A 21 -17.09 -8.27 -19.12
N GLY A 22 -18.29 -8.27 -18.55
CA GLY A 22 -18.48 -8.00 -17.13
C GLY A 22 -17.83 -9.05 -16.24
N ALA A 23 -17.94 -10.32 -16.59
CA ALA A 23 -17.35 -11.40 -15.82
C ALA A 23 -15.83 -11.36 -15.89
N GLN A 24 -15.28 -11.03 -17.07
CA GLN A 24 -13.84 -10.92 -17.25
C GLN A 24 -13.26 -9.77 -16.42
N ASP A 25 -13.93 -8.61 -16.46
CA ASP A 25 -13.48 -7.45 -15.71
C ASP A 25 -13.48 -7.73 -14.23
N PHE A 26 -14.52 -8.36 -13.72
CA PHE A 26 -14.60 -8.70 -12.30
C PHE A 26 -13.46 -9.62 -11.89
N LYS A 27 -13.18 -10.66 -12.65
CA LYS A 27 -12.09 -11.59 -12.34
C LYS A 27 -10.74 -10.92 -12.42
N LYS A 28 -10.57 -10.01 -13.37
CA LYS A 28 -9.34 -9.25 -13.50
C LYS A 28 -9.09 -8.39 -12.25
N TRP A 29 -10.11 -7.69 -11.81
CA TRP A 29 -9.98 -6.85 -10.61
C TRP A 29 -9.72 -7.69 -9.38
N GLU A 30 -10.41 -8.80 -9.23
CA GLU A 30 -10.21 -9.72 -8.12
C GLU A 30 -8.76 -10.22 -8.06
N ALA A 31 -8.24 -10.64 -9.19
CA ALA A 31 -6.87 -11.12 -9.28
C ALA A 31 -5.87 -10.02 -8.93
N GLN A 32 -6.13 -8.81 -9.40
CA GLN A 32 -5.24 -7.68 -9.13
C GLN A 32 -5.26 -7.31 -7.65
N ILE A 33 -6.43 -7.31 -7.03
CA ILE A 33 -6.54 -7.04 -5.59
C ILE A 33 -5.82 -8.13 -4.78
N ALA A 34 -5.91 -9.37 -5.22
CA ALA A 34 -5.19 -10.46 -4.56
C ALA A 34 -3.68 -10.27 -4.66
N GLN A 35 -3.19 -9.75 -5.79
CA GLN A 35 -1.77 -9.42 -5.94
C GLN A 35 -1.34 -8.29 -5.01
N TYR A 36 -2.18 -7.27 -4.88
CA TYR A 36 -1.91 -6.19 -3.95
C TYR A 36 -1.80 -6.72 -2.53
N LYS A 37 -2.75 -7.58 -2.14
CA LYS A 37 -2.71 -8.17 -0.81
C LYS A 37 -1.43 -8.95 -0.58
N HIS A 38 -1.03 -9.77 -1.55
CA HIS A 38 0.19 -10.56 -1.43
C HIS A 38 1.40 -9.66 -1.28
N TRP A 39 1.50 -8.62 -2.11
CA TRP A 39 2.63 -7.69 -2.03
C TRP A 39 2.66 -6.97 -0.68
N LEU A 40 1.50 -6.52 -0.20
CA LEU A 40 1.42 -5.85 1.09
C LEU A 40 1.81 -6.77 2.24
N ASP A 41 1.48 -8.06 2.13
CA ASP A 41 1.83 -9.02 3.17
C ASP A 41 3.33 -9.32 3.22
N VAL A 42 4.02 -9.24 2.08
CA VAL A 42 5.43 -9.61 2.03
C VAL A 42 6.38 -8.43 2.02
N VAL A 43 5.90 -7.21 1.76
CA VAL A 43 6.77 -6.05 1.69
C VAL A 43 7.42 -5.80 3.05
N GLY A 44 8.73 -5.71 3.04
CA GLY A 44 9.49 -5.49 4.26
C GLY A 44 9.83 -6.75 5.06
N LEU A 45 9.38 -7.93 4.62
CA LEU A 45 9.66 -9.16 5.38
C LEU A 45 11.14 -9.49 5.49
N ALA A 46 11.92 -9.14 4.45
CA ALA A 46 13.35 -9.43 4.45
C ALA A 46 14.15 -8.49 5.34
N GLY A 47 13.55 -7.43 5.83
CA GLY A 47 14.16 -6.46 6.71
C GLY A 47 13.18 -6.03 7.77
N SER A 48 12.74 -4.77 7.70
CA SER A 48 11.77 -4.23 8.63
C SER A 48 10.40 -4.16 7.97
N ARG A 49 9.37 -4.43 8.74
CA ARG A 49 8.02 -4.41 8.23
C ARG A 49 7.60 -3.00 7.82
N PHE A 50 6.82 -2.90 6.73
CA PHE A 50 6.29 -1.62 6.28
C PHE A 50 5.09 -1.18 7.11
N TRP A 51 4.28 -2.13 7.56
CA TRP A 51 3.12 -1.79 8.36
C TRP A 51 2.93 -2.81 9.47
N LEU A 52 2.32 -2.36 10.55
CA LEU A 52 2.15 -3.17 11.76
C LEU A 52 0.70 -3.46 12.05
N ARG A 53 -0.19 -2.51 11.78
CA ARG A 53 -1.57 -2.64 12.15
C ARG A 53 -2.45 -1.77 11.26
N LEU A 54 -3.65 -2.25 10.99
CA LEU A 54 -4.66 -1.51 10.25
C LEU A 54 -5.94 -1.46 11.08
N ASP A 55 -6.48 -0.27 11.27
CA ASP A 55 -7.74 -0.08 11.95
C ASP A 55 -8.75 0.46 10.95
N SER A 56 -9.69 -0.39 10.54
CA SER A 56 -10.71 -0.05 9.55
C SER A 56 -12.08 0.14 10.19
N SER A 57 -12.14 0.32 11.51
CA SER A 57 -13.40 0.48 12.21
C SER A 57 -14.13 1.76 11.82
N ARG A 58 -13.41 2.75 11.37
CA ARG A 58 -13.95 4.03 10.90
C ARG A 58 -13.23 4.47 9.63
N ARG A 59 -13.77 5.47 8.98
CA ARG A 59 -13.14 6.13 7.83
C ARG A 59 -12.70 7.52 8.25
N PRO A 60 -11.49 7.94 7.88
CA PRO A 60 -10.49 7.19 7.09
C PRO A 60 -9.94 5.99 7.84
N HIS A 61 -9.43 5.01 7.08
CA HIS A 61 -8.72 3.90 7.69
C HIS A 61 -7.47 4.42 8.40
N LYS A 62 -7.09 3.77 9.50
CA LYS A 62 -5.87 4.14 10.22
C LYS A 62 -4.81 3.07 9.99
N LEU A 63 -3.73 3.46 9.35
CA LEU A 63 -2.64 2.55 9.03
C LEU A 63 -1.41 2.92 9.86
N TYR A 64 -0.96 1.98 10.67
CA TYR A 64 0.19 2.16 11.54
C TYR A 64 1.40 1.57 10.86
N VAL A 65 2.37 2.40 10.52
CA VAL A 65 3.51 1.99 9.72
C VAL A 65 4.66 1.49 10.60
N GLY A 66 5.48 0.66 10.01
CA GLY A 66 6.64 0.09 10.68
C GLY A 66 7.93 0.74 10.23
N GLU A 67 9.02 0.18 10.75
CA GLU A 67 10.36 0.70 10.49
C GLU A 67 10.76 0.63 9.03
N GLY A 68 10.27 -0.39 8.31
CA GLY A 68 10.56 -0.51 6.88
C GLY A 68 10.00 0.65 6.07
N PHE A 69 8.83 1.14 6.46
CA PHE A 69 8.28 2.33 5.83
C PHE A 69 9.18 3.53 6.07
N ASP A 70 9.63 3.72 7.31
CA ASP A 70 10.46 4.86 7.66
C ASP A 70 11.78 4.88 6.89
N LYS A 71 12.33 3.71 6.62
CA LYS A 71 13.60 3.58 5.90
C LYS A 71 13.47 3.67 4.38
N ALA A 72 12.26 3.55 3.86
CA ALA A 72 12.03 3.59 2.42
C ALA A 72 12.16 5.02 1.90
N ASP A 73 12.52 5.16 0.63
CA ASP A 73 12.50 6.48 0.00
C ASP A 73 11.07 6.94 -0.22
N TYR A 74 10.91 8.20 -0.57
CA TYR A 74 9.58 8.80 -0.72
C TYR A 74 8.75 8.05 -1.76
N LYS A 75 9.35 7.69 -2.87
CA LYS A 75 8.64 7.04 -3.96
C LYS A 75 8.07 5.68 -3.56
N LEU A 76 8.85 4.91 -2.81
CA LEU A 76 8.39 3.61 -2.32
C LEU A 76 7.33 3.78 -1.25
N LYS A 77 7.46 4.77 -0.39
CA LYS A 77 6.41 5.10 0.58
C LYS A 77 5.10 5.41 -0.13
N GLU A 78 5.16 6.24 -1.17
CA GLU A 78 3.98 6.62 -1.94
C GLU A 78 3.35 5.39 -2.61
N GLU A 79 4.16 4.57 -3.24
CA GLU A 79 3.67 3.37 -3.90
C GLU A 79 2.99 2.43 -2.91
N PHE A 80 3.61 2.24 -1.75
CA PHE A 80 3.06 1.38 -0.72
C PHE A 80 1.68 1.86 -0.27
N VAL A 81 1.54 3.15 0.00
CA VAL A 81 0.26 3.69 0.47
C VAL A 81 -0.80 3.65 -0.64
N GLU A 82 -0.40 3.93 -1.88
CA GLU A 82 -1.31 3.83 -3.01
C GLU A 82 -1.87 2.43 -3.20
N VAL A 83 -0.98 1.44 -3.17
CA VAL A 83 -1.40 0.05 -3.31
C VAL A 83 -2.32 -0.35 -2.15
N PHE A 84 -1.99 0.08 -0.93
CA PHE A 84 -2.83 -0.19 0.23
C PHE A 84 -4.22 0.42 0.06
N SER A 85 -4.27 1.64 -0.45
CA SER A 85 -5.53 2.33 -0.69
C SER A 85 -6.40 1.61 -1.72
N HIS A 86 -5.80 1.18 -2.82
CA HIS A 86 -6.53 0.40 -3.82
C HIS A 86 -7.04 -0.93 -3.26
N TYR A 87 -6.19 -1.58 -2.47
CA TYR A 87 -6.58 -2.83 -1.82
C TYR A 87 -7.79 -2.62 -0.90
N LEU A 88 -7.76 -1.58 -0.08
CA LEU A 88 -8.87 -1.29 0.83
C LEU A 88 -10.14 -0.89 0.09
N ALA A 89 -10.00 -0.21 -1.05
CA ALA A 89 -11.15 0.15 -1.88
C ALA A 89 -11.71 -1.05 -2.64
N GLY A 90 -10.93 -2.13 -2.74
CA GLY A 90 -11.36 -3.33 -3.44
C GLY A 90 -11.42 -3.18 -4.95
N HIS A 91 -10.73 -2.18 -5.50
CA HIS A 91 -10.76 -1.90 -6.93
C HIS A 91 -9.49 -1.16 -7.33
N PRO A 92 -8.80 -1.60 -8.41
CA PRO A 92 -7.52 -1.02 -8.78
C PRO A 92 -7.58 0.43 -9.25
N GLU A 93 -8.76 0.94 -9.58
CA GLU A 93 -8.90 2.33 -10.01
C GLU A 93 -9.59 3.22 -9.00
N LYS A 94 -9.96 2.66 -7.85
CA LYS A 94 -10.57 3.42 -6.77
C LYS A 94 -9.59 3.53 -5.61
N PHE A 95 -9.85 4.47 -4.72
CA PHE A 95 -8.98 4.62 -3.56
C PHE A 95 -9.81 4.74 -2.30
N ALA A 96 -9.17 4.40 -1.19
CA ALA A 96 -9.73 4.55 0.14
C ALA A 96 -8.94 5.61 0.88
N LEU A 97 -9.60 6.39 1.73
CA LEU A 97 -8.94 7.39 2.54
C LEU A 97 -8.16 6.69 3.67
N ILE A 98 -6.90 7.08 3.84
CA ILE A 98 -6.03 6.51 4.85
C ILE A 98 -5.35 7.62 5.64
N ASP A 99 -5.40 7.50 6.97
CA ASP A 99 -4.58 8.30 7.86
C ASP A 99 -3.39 7.45 8.30
N LEU A 100 -2.19 8.00 8.22
CA LEU A 100 -0.97 7.28 8.52
C LEU A 100 -0.44 7.68 9.89
N PHE A 101 -0.06 6.67 10.66
CA PHE A 101 0.47 6.86 12.01
C PHE A 101 1.77 6.08 12.18
N ASP A 102 2.66 6.62 12.98
CA ASP A 102 3.85 5.90 13.38
C ASP A 102 3.44 4.73 14.28
N GLY A 103 3.89 3.52 13.94
CA GLY A 103 3.49 2.33 14.68
C GLY A 103 4.08 2.24 16.07
N ALA A 104 5.22 2.89 16.30
CA ALA A 104 5.89 2.87 17.61
C ALA A 104 5.29 3.88 18.57
N THR A 105 4.98 5.09 18.10
CA THR A 105 4.55 6.19 18.96
C THR A 105 3.06 6.50 18.84
N GLY A 106 2.42 6.10 17.75
CA GLY A 106 1.05 6.47 17.47
C GLY A 106 0.88 7.88 16.94
N ALA A 107 1.98 8.59 16.67
CA ALA A 107 1.89 9.95 16.16
C ALA A 107 1.41 9.99 14.71
N PRO A 108 0.54 10.94 14.34
CA PRO A 108 0.11 11.08 12.95
C PRO A 108 1.29 11.55 12.09
N ILE A 109 1.51 10.89 10.97
CA ILE A 109 2.64 11.18 10.09
C ILE A 109 2.26 11.57 8.67
N GLY A 110 1.03 11.30 8.26
CA GLY A 110 0.62 11.63 6.91
C GLY A 110 -0.77 11.14 6.60
N GLU A 111 -1.11 11.21 5.32
CA GLU A 111 -2.44 10.81 4.86
C GLU A 111 -2.44 10.48 3.38
N PHE A 112 -3.46 9.78 2.93
CA PHE A 112 -3.71 9.54 1.52
C PHE A 112 -5.19 9.76 1.25
N GLY A 113 -5.47 10.59 0.24
CA GLY A 113 -6.86 10.91 -0.08
C GLY A 113 -6.97 11.67 -1.39
N TRP A 114 -7.90 12.61 -1.46
CA TRP A 114 -8.18 13.37 -2.67
C TRP A 114 -6.97 14.14 -3.19
N GLY A 115 -6.09 14.59 -2.29
CA GLY A 115 -4.87 15.29 -2.68
C GLY A 115 -3.69 14.36 -2.92
N GLY A 116 -3.89 13.05 -2.90
CA GLY A 116 -2.82 12.08 -3.05
C GLY A 116 -2.11 11.79 -1.74
N PHE A 117 -0.90 11.30 -1.86
CA PHE A 117 -0.06 10.96 -0.71
C PHE A 117 0.60 12.21 -0.14
N LYS A 118 0.53 12.38 1.17
CA LYS A 118 1.13 13.53 1.84
C LYS A 118 1.73 13.09 3.17
N LEU A 119 2.98 13.47 3.39
CA LEU A 119 3.61 13.32 4.70
C LEU A 119 3.58 14.66 5.42
N TYR A 120 3.32 14.64 6.72
CA TYR A 120 3.27 15.86 7.50
C TYR A 120 4.69 16.37 7.78
N PRO A 121 4.88 17.68 7.90
CA PRO A 121 6.23 18.24 8.10
C PRO A 121 6.98 17.68 9.31
N ASN A 122 6.26 17.42 10.41
CA ASN A 122 6.90 16.91 11.63
C ASN A 122 7.39 15.47 11.47
N TYR A 123 6.94 14.74 10.45
CA TYR A 123 7.42 13.37 10.23
C TYR A 123 8.91 13.35 9.89
N SER A 124 9.37 14.27 9.02
CA SER A 124 10.78 14.34 8.65
C SER A 124 11.64 14.66 9.86
N LEU A 125 11.17 15.55 10.73
CA LEU A 125 11.88 15.88 11.96
C LEU A 125 11.95 14.67 12.89
N MET A 126 10.85 13.94 13.02
CA MET A 126 10.79 12.76 13.86
C MET A 126 11.80 11.71 13.43
N ILE A 127 11.91 11.48 12.13
CA ILE A 127 12.84 10.48 11.59
C ILE A 127 14.29 10.93 11.81
N SER A 128 14.58 12.22 11.59
CA SER A 128 15.94 12.72 11.72
C SER A 128 16.43 12.74 13.16
N GLU A 129 15.52 12.75 14.13
CA GLU A 129 15.87 12.71 15.54
C GLU A 129 16.10 11.30 16.07
N GLN A 130 15.70 10.29 15.32
CA GLN A 130 15.91 8.91 15.77
C GLN A 130 17.39 8.56 15.73
N PRO A 131 17.89 7.89 16.77
CA PRO A 131 19.28 7.45 16.74
C PRO A 131 19.47 6.46 15.62
N ARG A 132 20.52 6.66 14.85
CA ARG A 132 20.85 5.71 13.79
C ARG A 132 21.52 4.50 14.41
N SER A 133 21.07 3.35 13.97
CA SER A 133 21.68 2.09 14.40
C SER A 133 22.83 1.75 13.49
N ASP A 134 23.86 2.54 13.53
CA ASP A 134 25.02 2.32 12.66
C ASP A 134 26.03 1.38 13.30
#